data_f5a96f6f3eea891a7861ca5b7bfd4b19
#
_entry.id   f5a96f6f3eea891a7861ca5b7bfd4b19
#
_cell.length_a   1.000
_cell.length_b   1.000
_cell.length_c   1.000
_cell.angle_alpha   90.00
_cell.angle_beta   90.00
_cell.angle_gamma   90.00
#
_symmetry.space_group_name_H-M   'P 1'
#
loop_
_entity.id
_entity.type
_entity.pdbx_description
1 polymer ?
#
loop_
_entity_poly.entity_id
_entity_poly.type
_entity_poly.pdbx_seq_one_letter_code
_entity_poly.pdbx_strand_id
1 'polypeptide(L)'
;FKVGTFRIGGVTTVGAVLRDALVVDLVQANAALQKTRSFPARPMPSDMIDLIGEYENGLKGRIYAIVNDLVQTKALEGKRPAYVRELKDVQTLAPIPRPRQIMMTAVNFYSHISENAPPDVRAKAVAARKANRGTPYLWLKATSSIIGTGETVVMPYGRTELDWEVELGTVIGRRARYVAAPKAEEHVFGYTVMIDISDRGGRPPGGFSSGSDWFIQKGQDTFGPMGPYIVPKEFYGNPMNVLKQTLVVGTDQRQAADSSDMIHSVWEVIEYASSLVTLQPGDIIGAGTSGGVGMGTSVRGSQLWLVPGDEITATIDKIGTLKHKVEAAPAPPPGTGSYLPPVATYRKPQQK
;
A
#
# COMPACT_ATOMS: atom_id res chain seq x y z
N PHE A 1 -11.91 6.06 13.47
CA PHE A 1 -11.58 4.63 13.31
C PHE A 1 -10.86 4.37 11.99
N LYS A 2 -10.18 3.23 11.93
CA LYS A 2 -9.61 2.66 10.71
C LYS A 2 -10.37 1.37 10.41
N VAL A 3 -10.33 0.87 9.19
CA VAL A 3 -10.92 -0.44 8.85
C VAL A 3 -9.84 -1.38 8.30
N GLY A 4 -9.97 -2.66 8.56
CA GLY A 4 -9.03 -3.67 8.13
C GLY A 4 -9.67 -5.04 7.96
N THR A 5 -8.93 -5.95 7.37
CA THR A 5 -9.27 -7.37 7.28
C THR A 5 -8.46 -8.15 8.29
N PHE A 6 -9.11 -8.98 9.06
CA PHE A 6 -8.51 -9.71 10.18
C PHE A 6 -8.86 -11.20 10.12
N ARG A 7 -7.98 -12.04 10.66
CA ARG A 7 -8.30 -13.42 10.97
C ARG A 7 -8.52 -13.57 12.47
N ILE A 8 -9.75 -13.86 12.86
CA ILE A 8 -10.20 -14.00 14.25
C ILE A 8 -10.75 -15.40 14.43
N GLY A 9 -10.13 -16.23 15.29
CA GLY A 9 -10.57 -17.61 15.51
C GLY A 9 -10.62 -18.47 14.23
N GLY A 10 -9.70 -18.20 13.28
CA GLY A 10 -9.66 -18.92 12.00
C GLY A 10 -10.57 -18.33 10.90
N VAL A 11 -11.46 -17.39 11.23
CA VAL A 11 -12.38 -16.76 10.28
C VAL A 11 -11.83 -15.42 9.81
N THR A 12 -11.87 -15.19 8.50
CA THR A 12 -11.54 -13.88 7.92
C THR A 12 -12.77 -12.98 7.97
N THR A 13 -12.60 -11.78 8.51
CA THR A 13 -13.67 -10.81 8.71
C THR A 13 -13.16 -9.37 8.56
N VAL A 14 -14.08 -8.42 8.36
CA VAL A 14 -13.77 -7.00 8.40
C VAL A 14 -13.94 -6.45 9.82
N GLY A 15 -13.04 -5.55 10.20
CA GLY A 15 -13.05 -4.96 11.53
C GLY A 15 -12.78 -3.46 11.52
N ALA A 16 -13.31 -2.77 12.54
CA ALA A 16 -12.94 -1.40 12.84
C ALA A 16 -11.85 -1.39 13.92
N VAL A 17 -10.77 -0.65 13.67
CA VAL A 17 -9.69 -0.43 14.63
C VAL A 17 -9.98 0.83 15.42
N LEU A 18 -10.00 0.70 16.74
CA LEU A 18 -10.26 1.78 17.68
C LEU A 18 -9.06 1.96 18.62
N ARG A 19 -8.70 3.23 18.89
CA ARG A 19 -7.60 3.60 19.81
C ARG A 19 -6.25 2.97 19.43
N ASP A 20 -6.08 2.53 18.17
CA ASP A 20 -4.92 1.78 17.66
C ASP A 20 -4.54 0.53 18.48
N ALA A 21 -5.47 0.03 19.28
CA ALA A 21 -5.26 -1.10 20.20
C ALA A 21 -6.37 -2.17 20.14
N LEU A 22 -7.55 -1.82 19.66
CA LEU A 22 -8.73 -2.69 19.70
C LEU A 22 -9.26 -2.93 18.28
N VAL A 23 -9.73 -4.14 18.02
CA VAL A 23 -10.46 -4.51 16.81
C VAL A 23 -11.89 -4.86 17.19
N VAL A 24 -12.84 -4.24 16.53
CA VAL A 24 -14.27 -4.57 16.59
C VAL A 24 -14.61 -5.39 15.35
N ASP A 25 -14.94 -6.66 15.49
CA ASP A 25 -15.51 -7.47 14.41
C ASP A 25 -16.86 -6.88 14.01
N LEU A 26 -16.91 -6.23 12.86
CA LEU A 26 -18.10 -5.48 12.42
C LEU A 26 -19.28 -6.40 12.12
N VAL A 27 -19.05 -7.62 11.64
CA VAL A 27 -20.11 -8.59 11.34
C VAL A 27 -20.79 -9.03 12.63
N GLN A 28 -20.00 -9.46 13.63
CA GLN A 28 -20.52 -9.91 14.93
C GLN A 28 -21.13 -8.75 15.73
N ALA A 29 -20.49 -7.58 15.74
CA ALA A 29 -21.02 -6.40 16.42
C ALA A 29 -22.38 -5.98 15.84
N ASN A 30 -22.49 -5.92 14.50
CA ASN A 30 -23.74 -5.61 13.84
C ASN A 30 -24.86 -6.59 14.22
N ALA A 31 -24.58 -7.90 14.18
CA ALA A 31 -25.55 -8.93 14.55
C ALA A 31 -26.00 -8.83 16.03
N ALA A 32 -25.06 -8.54 16.94
CA ALA A 32 -25.35 -8.37 18.37
C ALA A 32 -26.21 -7.14 18.63
N LEU A 33 -25.87 -5.99 18.02
CA LEU A 33 -26.59 -4.73 18.25
C LEU A 33 -27.96 -4.69 17.58
N GLN A 34 -28.17 -5.40 16.48
CA GLN A 34 -29.52 -5.59 15.92
C GLN A 34 -30.47 -6.30 16.91
N LYS A 35 -29.96 -7.26 17.67
CA LYS A 35 -30.76 -7.99 18.68
C LYS A 35 -31.02 -7.17 19.94
N THR A 36 -30.05 -6.38 20.41
CA THR A 36 -30.09 -5.73 21.72
C THR A 36 -30.50 -4.27 21.68
N ARG A 37 -30.36 -3.58 20.55
CA ARG A 37 -30.61 -2.14 20.40
C ARG A 37 -31.70 -1.80 19.39
N SER A 38 -32.41 -2.79 18.87
CA SER A 38 -33.44 -2.60 17.82
C SER A 38 -32.93 -1.85 16.59
N PHE A 39 -31.66 -2.07 16.22
CA PHE A 39 -31.15 -1.54 14.99
C PHE A 39 -31.92 -2.14 13.79
N PRO A 40 -32.29 -1.35 12.78
CA PRO A 40 -32.90 -1.89 11.58
C PRO A 40 -32.05 -3.01 10.98
N ALA A 41 -32.67 -4.06 10.48
CA ALA A 41 -31.96 -5.15 9.82
C ALA A 41 -31.16 -4.64 8.62
N ARG A 42 -29.83 -4.81 8.68
CA ARG A 42 -28.92 -4.48 7.59
C ARG A 42 -27.75 -5.45 7.61
N PRO A 43 -27.50 -6.17 6.52
CA PRO A 43 -26.31 -7.02 6.43
C PRO A 43 -25.03 -6.21 6.60
N MET A 44 -24.04 -6.80 7.27
CA MET A 44 -22.67 -6.29 7.32
C MET A 44 -21.80 -7.24 6.50
N PRO A 45 -21.20 -6.78 5.40
CA PRO A 45 -20.30 -7.61 4.59
C PRO A 45 -19.11 -8.11 5.41
N SER A 46 -18.64 -9.32 5.14
CA SER A 46 -17.39 -9.86 5.69
C SER A 46 -16.19 -9.62 4.76
N ASP A 47 -16.43 -9.16 3.55
CA ASP A 47 -15.42 -8.77 2.56
C ASP A 47 -15.24 -7.25 2.52
N MET A 48 -13.99 -6.78 2.37
CA MET A 48 -13.67 -5.37 2.39
C MET A 48 -14.15 -4.65 1.13
N ILE A 49 -14.13 -5.28 -0.05
CA ILE A 49 -14.59 -4.65 -1.30
C ILE A 49 -16.10 -4.40 -1.23
N ASP A 50 -16.84 -5.38 -0.72
CA ASP A 50 -18.28 -5.24 -0.53
C ASP A 50 -18.62 -4.17 0.53
N LEU A 51 -17.84 -4.10 1.63
CA LEU A 51 -17.99 -3.04 2.62
C LEU A 51 -17.75 -1.67 1.99
N ILE A 52 -16.69 -1.51 1.20
CA ILE A 52 -16.36 -0.26 0.51
C ILE A 52 -17.49 0.12 -0.45
N GLY A 53 -18.00 -0.83 -1.24
CA GLY A 53 -19.07 -0.59 -2.22
C GLY A 53 -20.38 -0.10 -1.58
N GLU A 54 -20.68 -0.57 -0.37
CA GLU A 54 -21.88 -0.23 0.38
C GLU A 54 -21.67 0.91 1.41
N TYR A 55 -20.43 1.41 1.55
CA TYR A 55 -20.09 2.37 2.60
C TYR A 55 -20.96 3.61 2.54
N GLU A 56 -20.99 4.28 1.42
CA GLU A 56 -21.80 5.49 1.22
C GLU A 56 -23.31 5.18 1.04
N ASN A 57 -23.65 3.92 0.78
CA ASN A 57 -25.04 3.43 0.68
C ASN A 57 -25.63 3.08 2.06
N GLY A 58 -25.07 3.63 3.15
CA GLY A 58 -25.58 3.56 4.52
C GLY A 58 -24.78 2.67 5.45
N LEU A 59 -23.76 1.91 5.02
CA LEU A 59 -22.88 1.19 5.96
C LEU A 59 -22.03 2.15 6.78
N LYS A 60 -21.64 3.31 6.24
CA LYS A 60 -20.99 4.38 6.99
C LYS A 60 -21.75 4.72 8.27
N GLY A 61 -23.03 5.05 8.14
CA GLY A 61 -23.88 5.35 9.30
C GLY A 61 -24.04 4.18 10.27
N ARG A 62 -24.07 2.94 9.72
CA ARG A 62 -24.14 1.73 10.55
C ARG A 62 -22.87 1.52 11.36
N ILE A 63 -21.70 1.69 10.75
CA ILE A 63 -20.42 1.56 11.44
C ILE A 63 -20.28 2.63 12.53
N TYR A 64 -20.68 3.88 12.23
CA TYR A 64 -20.73 4.96 13.22
C TYR A 64 -21.64 4.63 14.38
N ALA A 65 -22.84 4.09 14.13
CA ALA A 65 -23.76 3.69 15.19
C ALA A 65 -23.17 2.58 16.08
N ILE A 66 -22.48 1.59 15.49
CA ILE A 66 -21.78 0.54 16.24
C ILE A 66 -20.69 1.16 17.13
N VAL A 67 -19.81 1.99 16.55
CA VAL A 67 -18.71 2.62 17.29
C VAL A 67 -19.24 3.54 18.41
N ASN A 68 -20.26 4.33 18.12
CA ASN A 68 -20.87 5.24 19.09
C ASN A 68 -21.53 4.48 20.26
N ASP A 69 -22.25 3.38 19.97
CA ASP A 69 -22.82 2.53 21.03
C ASP A 69 -21.74 1.98 21.97
N LEU A 70 -20.64 1.47 21.40
CA LEU A 70 -19.52 0.95 22.17
C LEU A 70 -18.86 2.03 23.06
N VAL A 71 -18.74 3.25 22.57
CA VAL A 71 -18.18 4.38 23.33
C VAL A 71 -19.16 4.83 24.43
N GLN A 72 -20.44 5.04 24.10
CA GLN A 72 -21.46 5.52 25.05
C GLN A 72 -21.72 4.53 26.16
N THR A 73 -21.72 3.24 25.86
CA THR A 73 -21.91 2.17 26.84
C THR A 73 -20.63 1.80 27.60
N LYS A 74 -19.52 2.46 27.32
CA LYS A 74 -18.18 2.13 27.85
C LYS A 74 -17.75 0.68 27.61
N ALA A 75 -18.29 0.04 26.55
CA ALA A 75 -18.03 -1.36 26.23
C ALA A 75 -16.59 -1.60 25.68
N LEU A 76 -15.82 -0.53 25.46
CA LEU A 76 -14.39 -0.61 25.14
C LEU A 76 -13.51 -0.71 26.40
N GLU A 77 -14.10 -0.59 27.60
CA GLU A 77 -13.42 -0.58 28.90
C GLU A 77 -13.82 -1.81 29.71
N GLY A 78 -12.96 -2.29 30.62
CA GLY A 78 -13.23 -3.43 31.47
C GLY A 78 -13.59 -4.73 30.73
N LYS A 79 -14.73 -5.35 31.07
CA LYS A 79 -15.21 -6.58 30.41
C LYS A 79 -15.86 -6.24 29.07
N ARG A 80 -15.14 -6.52 27.99
CA ARG A 80 -15.59 -6.23 26.62
C ARG A 80 -16.49 -7.32 26.03
N PRO A 81 -17.39 -6.97 25.10
CA PRO A 81 -18.12 -7.96 24.30
C PRO A 81 -17.16 -8.86 23.50
N ALA A 82 -17.60 -10.09 23.19
CA ALA A 82 -16.77 -11.07 22.49
C ALA A 82 -16.31 -10.62 21.10
N TYR A 83 -16.99 -9.68 20.46
CA TYR A 83 -16.63 -9.11 19.17
C TYR A 83 -15.64 -7.92 19.28
N VAL A 84 -15.19 -7.54 20.48
CA VAL A 84 -14.11 -6.57 20.71
C VAL A 84 -12.87 -7.30 21.21
N ARG A 85 -11.80 -7.22 20.47
CA ARG A 85 -10.54 -7.93 20.74
C ARG A 85 -9.38 -6.94 20.86
N GLU A 86 -8.32 -7.34 21.58
CA GLU A 86 -7.04 -6.65 21.49
C GLU A 86 -6.46 -6.86 20.08
N LEU A 87 -5.96 -5.80 19.47
CA LEU A 87 -5.35 -5.85 18.13
C LEU A 87 -4.17 -6.83 18.07
N LYS A 88 -3.36 -6.91 19.12
CA LYS A 88 -2.22 -7.82 19.24
C LYS A 88 -2.60 -9.31 19.26
N ASP A 89 -3.85 -9.64 19.57
CA ASP A 89 -4.34 -11.03 19.70
C ASP A 89 -5.04 -11.53 18.42
N VAL A 90 -5.04 -10.71 17.37
CA VAL A 90 -5.63 -11.05 16.07
C VAL A 90 -4.59 -10.93 14.97
N GLN A 91 -4.73 -11.75 13.92
CA GLN A 91 -3.88 -11.60 12.73
C GLN A 91 -4.44 -10.49 11.84
N THR A 92 -3.63 -9.45 11.62
CA THR A 92 -3.93 -8.41 10.63
C THR A 92 -3.52 -8.92 9.25
N LEU A 93 -4.43 -8.89 8.28
CA LEU A 93 -4.18 -9.24 6.88
C LEU A 93 -4.05 -7.96 6.05
N ALA A 94 -3.68 -8.10 4.77
CA ALA A 94 -3.85 -6.99 3.84
C ALA A 94 -5.32 -6.52 3.87
N PRO A 95 -5.61 -5.22 3.97
CA PRO A 95 -6.99 -4.75 4.11
C PRO A 95 -7.88 -5.11 2.92
N ILE A 96 -7.32 -5.20 1.71
CA ILE A 96 -7.96 -5.76 0.52
C ILE A 96 -7.01 -6.84 -0.04
N PRO A 97 -7.16 -8.11 0.40
CA PRO A 97 -6.22 -9.17 0.01
C PRO A 97 -6.20 -9.49 -1.49
N ARG A 98 -7.29 -9.19 -2.18
CA ARG A 98 -7.46 -9.44 -3.62
C ARG A 98 -8.16 -8.25 -4.29
N PRO A 99 -7.48 -7.12 -4.46
CA PRO A 99 -8.05 -5.99 -5.20
C PRO A 99 -8.31 -6.38 -6.66
N ARG A 100 -9.28 -5.73 -7.29
CA ARG A 100 -9.60 -5.99 -8.72
C ARG A 100 -8.47 -5.52 -9.61
N GLN A 101 -7.94 -4.32 -9.34
CA GLN A 101 -6.78 -3.78 -10.03
C GLN A 101 -5.98 -2.87 -9.10
N ILE A 102 -4.69 -2.79 -9.39
CA ILE A 102 -3.75 -1.90 -8.71
C ILE A 102 -3.05 -1.09 -9.79
N MET A 103 -3.21 0.21 -9.76
CA MET A 103 -2.49 1.15 -10.61
C MET A 103 -1.43 1.84 -9.79
N MET A 104 -0.20 1.88 -10.30
CA MET A 104 0.92 2.54 -9.64
C MET A 104 1.38 3.71 -10.48
N THR A 105 1.79 4.80 -9.83
CA THR A 105 2.22 6.03 -10.50
C THR A 105 3.74 6.08 -10.57
N ALA A 106 4.30 6.05 -11.75
CA ALA A 106 5.74 6.13 -11.96
C ALA A 106 6.24 7.58 -11.81
N VAL A 107 7.37 7.74 -11.10
CA VAL A 107 8.15 9.01 -11.00
C VAL A 107 7.26 10.21 -10.66
N ASN A 108 6.51 10.13 -9.57
CA ASN A 108 5.57 11.18 -9.14
C ASN A 108 6.10 12.10 -8.03
N PHE A 109 7.38 11.99 -7.69
CA PHE A 109 8.04 12.88 -6.72
C PHE A 109 9.27 13.53 -7.34
N TYR A 110 9.47 14.83 -7.12
CA TYR A 110 10.63 15.54 -7.63
C TYR A 110 11.94 14.97 -7.09
N SER A 111 11.96 14.54 -5.83
CA SER A 111 13.14 13.92 -5.20
C SER A 111 13.51 12.58 -5.82
N HIS A 112 12.58 11.88 -6.49
CA HIS A 112 12.81 10.58 -7.14
C HIS A 112 13.35 10.72 -8.59
N ILE A 113 13.28 11.93 -9.17
CA ILE A 113 13.75 12.14 -10.54
C ILE A 113 15.26 11.95 -10.64
N SER A 114 15.68 10.99 -11.49
CA SER A 114 17.09 10.77 -11.84
C SER A 114 18.01 10.69 -10.61
N GLU A 115 17.57 10.01 -9.54
CA GLU A 115 18.33 9.92 -8.28
C GLU A 115 19.74 9.32 -8.45
N ASN A 116 19.91 8.44 -9.45
CA ASN A 116 21.17 7.78 -9.78
C ASN A 116 22.05 8.59 -10.73
N ALA A 117 21.60 9.77 -11.19
CA ALA A 117 22.37 10.62 -12.10
C ALA A 117 23.28 11.59 -11.32
N PRO A 118 24.35 12.11 -11.97
CA PRO A 118 25.15 13.18 -11.41
C PRO A 118 24.31 14.41 -11.00
N PRO A 119 24.70 15.16 -9.95
CA PRO A 119 23.88 16.23 -9.38
C PRO A 119 23.43 17.30 -10.36
N ASP A 120 24.28 17.68 -11.32
CA ASP A 120 23.95 18.67 -12.34
C ASP A 120 22.94 18.14 -13.36
N VAL A 121 23.03 16.87 -13.74
CA VAL A 121 22.07 16.18 -14.63
C VAL A 121 20.73 16.07 -13.93
N ARG A 122 20.73 15.65 -12.67
CA ARG A 122 19.53 15.58 -11.83
C ARG A 122 18.85 16.93 -11.69
N ALA A 123 19.62 18.00 -11.39
CA ALA A 123 19.08 19.35 -11.24
C ALA A 123 18.39 19.83 -12.53
N LYS A 124 18.99 19.57 -13.70
CA LYS A 124 18.39 19.88 -15.02
C LYS A 124 17.10 19.08 -15.25
N ALA A 125 17.09 17.78 -14.94
CA ALA A 125 15.91 16.93 -15.10
C ALA A 125 14.75 17.40 -14.19
N VAL A 126 15.03 17.73 -12.96
CA VAL A 126 14.03 18.29 -12.00
C VAL A 126 13.51 19.64 -12.51
N ALA A 127 14.38 20.55 -12.97
CA ALA A 127 13.97 21.85 -13.51
C ALA A 127 13.08 21.70 -14.75
N ALA A 128 13.44 20.79 -15.67
CA ALA A 128 12.63 20.49 -16.84
C ALA A 128 11.24 19.95 -16.46
N ARG A 129 11.18 19.05 -15.46
CA ARG A 129 9.91 18.50 -14.99
C ARG A 129 9.05 19.53 -14.26
N LYS A 130 9.66 20.49 -13.54
CA LYS A 130 8.95 21.62 -12.94
C LYS A 130 8.38 22.57 -14.00
N ALA A 131 9.12 22.81 -15.09
CA ALA A 131 8.67 23.64 -16.20
C ALA A 131 7.54 22.99 -17.00
N ASN A 132 7.54 21.68 -17.13
CA ASN A 132 6.48 20.91 -17.79
C ASN A 132 6.27 19.59 -17.07
N ARG A 133 5.22 19.54 -16.23
CA ARG A 133 4.88 18.33 -15.45
C ARG A 133 4.38 17.17 -16.33
N GLY A 134 3.91 17.45 -17.54
CA GLY A 134 3.28 16.45 -18.40
C GLY A 134 2.02 15.83 -17.79
N THR A 135 1.72 14.61 -18.18
CA THR A 135 0.64 13.78 -17.61
C THR A 135 1.19 12.76 -16.63
N PRO A 136 0.39 12.28 -15.66
CA PRO A 136 0.76 11.13 -14.84
C PRO A 136 1.12 9.91 -15.72
N TYR A 137 2.06 9.09 -15.27
CA TYR A 137 2.37 7.82 -15.91
C TYR A 137 1.92 6.68 -14.99
N LEU A 138 0.93 5.91 -15.43
CA LEU A 138 0.37 4.79 -14.68
C LEU A 138 0.70 3.46 -15.33
N TRP A 139 0.85 2.43 -14.50
CA TRP A 139 1.02 1.05 -14.91
C TRP A 139 0.24 0.12 -13.96
N LEU A 140 -0.02 -1.12 -14.39
CA LEU A 140 -0.78 -2.09 -13.61
C LEU A 140 0.16 -3.04 -12.87
N LYS A 141 0.01 -3.12 -11.54
CA LYS A 141 0.70 -4.09 -10.70
C LYS A 141 -0.14 -5.36 -10.60
N ALA A 142 0.52 -6.52 -10.58
CA ALA A 142 -0.16 -7.81 -10.39
C ALA A 142 -0.88 -7.83 -9.04
N THR A 143 -2.18 -8.15 -9.04
CA THR A 143 -2.99 -8.19 -7.82
C THR A 143 -2.63 -9.36 -6.91
N SER A 144 -1.99 -10.42 -7.46
CA SER A 144 -1.44 -11.55 -6.72
C SER A 144 -0.21 -11.18 -5.88
N SER A 145 0.41 -10.02 -6.12
CA SER A 145 1.60 -9.58 -5.37
C SER A 145 1.30 -9.11 -3.95
N ILE A 146 0.01 -8.92 -3.59
CA ILE A 146 -0.38 -8.33 -2.30
C ILE A 146 -0.07 -9.26 -1.13
N ILE A 147 0.58 -8.67 -0.12
CA ILE A 147 0.80 -9.25 1.21
C ILE A 147 0.43 -8.25 2.31
N GLY A 148 0.01 -8.76 3.46
CA GLY A 148 -0.30 -7.97 4.65
C GLY A 148 0.93 -7.77 5.55
N THR A 149 0.80 -6.86 6.53
CA THR A 149 1.89 -6.60 7.50
C THR A 149 2.31 -7.88 8.24
N GLY A 150 3.61 -8.10 8.41
CA GLY A 150 4.17 -9.28 9.05
C GLY A 150 4.42 -10.47 8.11
N GLU A 151 3.87 -10.46 6.90
CA GLU A 151 4.19 -11.46 5.87
C GLU A 151 5.55 -11.16 5.24
N THR A 152 6.21 -12.18 4.72
CA THR A 152 7.59 -12.08 4.19
C THR A 152 7.60 -11.54 2.76
N VAL A 153 8.50 -10.59 2.49
CA VAL A 153 8.90 -10.22 1.13
C VAL A 153 9.90 -11.26 0.64
N VAL A 154 9.55 -11.96 -0.41
CA VAL A 154 10.39 -13.03 -0.97
C VAL A 154 11.24 -12.48 -2.10
N MET A 155 12.57 -12.48 -1.91
CA MET A 155 13.53 -12.16 -2.97
C MET A 155 13.55 -13.31 -3.97
N PRO A 156 13.22 -13.10 -5.24
CA PRO A 156 13.14 -14.18 -6.21
C PRO A 156 14.51 -14.83 -6.43
N TYR A 157 14.51 -16.14 -6.70
CA TYR A 157 15.73 -16.89 -6.95
C TYR A 157 16.55 -16.29 -8.10
N GLY A 158 17.86 -16.13 -7.89
CA GLY A 158 18.75 -15.53 -8.88
C GLY A 158 18.71 -14.01 -9.00
N ARG A 159 17.91 -13.31 -8.15
CA ARG A 159 17.84 -11.84 -8.13
C ARG A 159 18.66 -11.27 -6.98
N THR A 160 19.28 -10.09 -7.20
CA THR A 160 20.18 -9.44 -6.23
C THR A 160 19.94 -7.92 -6.12
N GLU A 161 19.07 -7.35 -6.94
CA GLU A 161 18.83 -5.91 -7.00
C GLU A 161 17.40 -5.57 -6.58
N LEU A 162 17.01 -6.07 -5.40
CA LEU A 162 15.69 -5.83 -4.84
C LEU A 162 15.65 -4.48 -4.11
N ASP A 163 14.68 -3.65 -4.45
CA ASP A 163 14.53 -2.28 -4.00
C ASP A 163 13.19 -2.05 -3.30
N TRP A 164 13.08 -0.96 -2.58
CA TRP A 164 11.91 -0.53 -1.80
C TRP A 164 11.35 0.79 -2.31
N GLU A 165 10.05 0.99 -2.19
CA GLU A 165 9.35 2.22 -2.55
C GLU A 165 8.11 2.39 -1.66
N VAL A 166 8.16 3.26 -0.62
CA VAL A 166 6.95 3.56 0.16
C VAL A 166 6.03 4.49 -0.62
N GLU A 167 4.74 4.15 -0.64
CA GLU A 167 3.72 4.91 -1.37
C GLU A 167 2.42 5.05 -0.57
N LEU A 168 1.72 6.16 -0.77
CA LEU A 168 0.33 6.28 -0.36
C LEU A 168 -0.55 5.51 -1.34
N GLY A 169 -1.26 4.52 -0.84
CA GLY A 169 -2.32 3.82 -1.57
C GLY A 169 -3.66 4.52 -1.41
N THR A 170 -4.24 5.00 -2.51
CA THR A 170 -5.59 5.58 -2.54
C THR A 170 -6.59 4.50 -2.92
N VAL A 171 -7.57 4.25 -2.07
CA VAL A 171 -8.62 3.23 -2.28
C VAL A 171 -9.87 3.90 -2.85
N ILE A 172 -10.31 3.44 -4.01
CA ILE A 172 -11.53 3.94 -4.67
C ILE A 172 -12.77 3.41 -3.93
N GLY A 173 -13.72 4.30 -3.65
CA GLY A 173 -14.96 4.01 -2.92
C GLY A 173 -16.21 4.00 -3.79
N ARG A 174 -16.18 4.73 -4.89
CA ARG A 174 -17.30 4.85 -5.84
C ARG A 174 -16.81 4.71 -7.27
N ARG A 175 -17.66 4.14 -8.11
CA ARG A 175 -17.38 4.04 -9.55
C ARG A 175 -16.99 5.42 -10.10
N ALA A 176 -15.86 5.51 -10.79
CA ALA A 176 -15.34 6.74 -11.36
C ALA A 176 -15.00 6.55 -12.85
N ARG A 177 -15.55 7.42 -13.68
CA ARG A 177 -15.25 7.48 -15.12
C ARG A 177 -15.33 8.93 -15.57
N TYR A 178 -14.27 9.45 -16.19
CA TYR A 178 -14.16 10.86 -16.63
C TYR A 178 -14.37 11.86 -15.49
N VAL A 179 -13.71 11.61 -14.36
CA VAL A 179 -13.83 12.46 -13.16
C VAL A 179 -12.77 13.54 -13.20
N ALA A 180 -13.17 14.80 -13.11
CA ALA A 180 -12.24 15.92 -13.00
C ALA A 180 -11.57 15.97 -11.60
N ALA A 181 -10.31 16.40 -11.51
CA ALA A 181 -9.54 16.42 -10.28
C ALA A 181 -10.25 17.09 -9.09
N PRO A 182 -10.97 18.24 -9.24
CA PRO A 182 -11.70 18.85 -8.12
C PRO A 182 -12.85 17.99 -7.56
N LYS A 183 -13.28 16.95 -8.28
CA LYS A 183 -14.33 16.01 -7.88
C LYS A 183 -13.79 14.63 -7.48
N ALA A 184 -12.50 14.39 -7.61
CA ALA A 184 -11.90 13.09 -7.42
C ALA A 184 -12.07 12.57 -5.98
N GLU A 185 -12.02 13.43 -4.97
CA GLU A 185 -12.21 13.06 -3.56
C GLU A 185 -13.58 12.42 -3.29
N GLU A 186 -14.62 12.78 -4.03
CA GLU A 186 -15.96 12.20 -3.90
C GLU A 186 -15.97 10.70 -4.19
N HIS A 187 -15.00 10.21 -4.98
CA HIS A 187 -14.84 8.81 -5.38
C HIS A 187 -13.88 8.01 -4.51
N VAL A 188 -13.17 8.64 -3.57
CA VAL A 188 -12.23 7.99 -2.67
C VAL A 188 -12.96 7.44 -1.45
N PHE A 189 -12.63 6.20 -1.06
CA PHE A 189 -13.01 5.62 0.23
C PHE A 189 -12.04 6.03 1.33
N GLY A 190 -10.74 5.86 1.10
CA GLY A 190 -9.70 6.14 2.10
C GLY A 190 -8.30 5.83 1.61
N TYR A 191 -7.38 5.73 2.55
CA TYR A 191 -5.95 5.64 2.27
C TYR A 191 -5.29 4.52 3.07
N THR A 192 -4.26 3.90 2.48
CA THR A 192 -3.47 2.82 3.07
C THR A 192 -1.98 3.02 2.76
N VAL A 193 -1.11 2.32 3.49
CA VAL A 193 0.32 2.28 3.15
C VAL A 193 0.54 1.19 2.09
N MET A 194 1.41 1.46 1.12
CA MET A 194 1.91 0.47 0.17
C MET A 194 3.44 0.49 0.14
N ILE A 195 4.02 -0.64 -0.25
CA ILE A 195 5.42 -0.71 -0.65
C ILE A 195 5.46 -1.31 -2.05
N ASP A 196 5.98 -0.56 -3.02
CA ASP A 196 6.19 -1.07 -4.37
C ASP A 196 7.57 -1.73 -4.46
N ILE A 197 7.65 -2.98 -3.99
CA ILE A 197 8.89 -3.76 -4.11
C ILE A 197 9.25 -3.90 -5.57
N SER A 198 10.53 -3.64 -5.87
CA SER A 198 11.02 -3.49 -7.24
C SER A 198 12.30 -4.29 -7.46
N ASP A 199 12.33 -5.12 -8.48
CA ASP A 199 13.52 -5.79 -8.96
C ASP A 199 14.18 -4.95 -10.06
N ARG A 200 15.34 -4.39 -9.79
CA ARG A 200 16.08 -3.51 -10.71
C ARG A 200 17.00 -4.26 -11.66
N GLY A 201 17.24 -5.55 -11.45
CA GLY A 201 18.13 -6.37 -12.28
C GLY A 201 17.66 -6.61 -13.72
N GLY A 202 16.43 -6.16 -14.05
CA GLY A 202 15.91 -6.24 -15.41
C GLY A 202 15.68 -7.66 -15.91
N ARG A 203 15.61 -7.83 -17.23
CA ARG A 203 15.42 -9.14 -17.86
C ARG A 203 16.68 -9.99 -17.82
N PRO A 204 16.56 -11.32 -17.78
CA PRO A 204 17.72 -12.21 -17.89
C PRO A 204 18.54 -11.95 -19.15
N PRO A 205 19.87 -12.20 -19.12
CA PRO A 205 20.71 -12.08 -20.31
C PRO A 205 20.18 -12.94 -21.47
N GLY A 206 20.23 -12.41 -22.69
CA GLY A 206 19.72 -13.08 -23.90
C GLY A 206 18.22 -13.02 -24.10
N GLY A 207 17.47 -12.46 -23.16
CA GLY A 207 16.05 -12.21 -23.34
C GLY A 207 15.75 -11.04 -24.28
N PHE A 208 14.57 -11.07 -24.93
CA PHE A 208 14.10 -9.93 -25.70
C PHE A 208 13.98 -8.69 -24.82
N SER A 209 14.54 -7.56 -25.25
CA SER A 209 14.49 -6.30 -24.50
C SER A 209 13.92 -5.19 -25.38
N SER A 210 12.80 -4.63 -24.97
CA SER A 210 12.18 -3.44 -25.56
C SER A 210 11.79 -2.44 -24.46
N GLY A 211 12.79 -1.94 -23.72
CA GLY A 211 12.58 -1.04 -22.59
C GLY A 211 12.30 -1.78 -21.28
N SER A 212 11.50 -1.18 -20.39
CA SER A 212 11.20 -1.73 -19.08
C SER A 212 10.20 -2.88 -19.14
N ASP A 213 10.49 -3.98 -18.46
CA ASP A 213 9.56 -5.09 -18.22
C ASP A 213 9.01 -5.00 -16.80
N TRP A 214 7.87 -4.33 -16.66
CA TRP A 214 7.26 -4.07 -15.34
C TRP A 214 6.68 -5.33 -14.71
N PHE A 215 6.43 -6.38 -15.49
CA PHE A 215 5.96 -7.65 -14.91
C PHE A 215 7.06 -8.33 -14.10
N ILE A 216 8.26 -8.49 -14.66
CA ILE A 216 9.39 -9.05 -13.90
C ILE A 216 9.88 -8.09 -12.81
N GLN A 217 9.83 -6.78 -13.08
CA GLN A 217 10.37 -5.80 -12.14
C GLN A 217 9.48 -5.57 -10.92
N LYS A 218 8.16 -5.62 -11.07
CA LYS A 218 7.22 -5.15 -10.05
C LYS A 218 5.99 -6.05 -9.84
N GLY A 219 5.81 -7.08 -10.68
CA GLY A 219 4.63 -7.94 -10.68
C GLY A 219 4.79 -9.28 -9.95
N GLN A 220 5.95 -9.54 -9.35
CA GLN A 220 6.22 -10.84 -8.72
C GLN A 220 5.44 -11.00 -7.41
N ASP A 221 5.28 -12.24 -6.97
CA ASP A 221 4.62 -12.54 -5.69
C ASP A 221 5.32 -11.79 -4.55
N THR A 222 4.55 -11.32 -3.58
CA THR A 222 4.99 -10.55 -2.40
C THR A 222 5.51 -9.12 -2.67
N PHE A 223 5.49 -8.65 -3.92
CA PHE A 223 6.01 -7.33 -4.29
C PHE A 223 5.04 -6.17 -4.01
N GLY A 224 3.87 -6.46 -3.43
CA GLY A 224 2.84 -5.48 -3.09
C GLY A 224 2.42 -5.45 -1.63
N PRO A 225 3.34 -5.29 -0.65
CA PRO A 225 2.93 -5.07 0.72
C PRO A 225 1.90 -3.94 0.84
N MET A 226 0.77 -4.18 1.53
CA MET A 226 -0.31 -3.22 1.68
C MET A 226 -0.97 -3.30 3.05
N GLY A 227 -1.26 -2.15 3.66
CA GLY A 227 -1.96 -2.06 4.93
C GLY A 227 -1.33 -1.07 5.92
N PRO A 228 -1.34 -1.34 7.23
CA PRO A 228 -2.04 -2.43 7.88
C PRO A 228 -3.56 -2.25 7.84
N TYR A 229 -4.04 -1.02 7.61
CA TYR A 229 -5.45 -0.64 7.61
C TYR A 229 -5.75 0.32 6.45
N ILE A 230 -7.04 0.59 6.21
CA ILE A 230 -7.50 1.72 5.43
C ILE A 230 -8.07 2.75 6.42
N VAL A 231 -7.62 3.99 6.32
CA VAL A 231 -8.24 5.12 7.02
C VAL A 231 -9.24 5.77 6.09
N PRO A 232 -10.55 5.76 6.41
CA PRO A 232 -11.53 6.47 5.61
C PRO A 232 -11.16 7.95 5.44
N LYS A 233 -11.45 8.52 4.26
CA LYS A 233 -11.01 9.86 3.89
C LYS A 233 -11.38 10.95 4.90
N GLU A 234 -12.54 10.84 5.54
CA GLU A 234 -13.01 11.79 6.54
C GLU A 234 -12.18 11.80 7.84
N PHE A 235 -11.42 10.74 8.12
CA PHE A 235 -10.52 10.66 9.27
C PHE A 235 -9.07 10.93 8.89
N TYR A 236 -8.68 10.71 7.65
CA TYR A 236 -7.34 11.02 7.17
C TYR A 236 -7.17 12.51 6.88
N GLY A 237 -8.13 13.08 6.18
CA GLY A 237 -8.10 14.45 5.65
C GLY A 237 -7.50 14.49 4.25
N ASN A 238 -7.28 15.72 3.74
CA ASN A 238 -6.72 15.89 2.40
C ASN A 238 -5.25 15.44 2.35
N PRO A 239 -4.91 14.39 1.57
CA PRO A 239 -3.55 13.86 1.49
C PRO A 239 -2.54 14.90 1.01
N MET A 240 -2.97 15.88 0.21
CA MET A 240 -2.08 16.95 -0.27
C MET A 240 -1.64 17.92 0.83
N ASN A 241 -2.26 17.85 2.03
CA ASN A 241 -1.91 18.69 3.19
C ASN A 241 -1.30 17.88 4.34
N VAL A 242 -1.58 16.58 4.41
CA VAL A 242 -1.27 15.78 5.62
C VAL A 242 -0.35 14.58 5.36
N LEU A 243 -0.09 14.24 4.10
CA LEU A 243 0.80 13.12 3.78
C LEU A 243 2.19 13.36 4.35
N LYS A 244 2.65 12.41 5.17
CA LYS A 244 4.04 12.22 5.56
C LYS A 244 4.33 10.74 5.52
N GLN A 245 5.36 10.36 4.77
CA GLN A 245 5.76 8.98 4.57
C GLN A 245 7.22 8.78 4.88
N THR A 246 7.54 7.65 5.52
CA THR A 246 8.91 7.25 5.85
C THR A 246 9.10 5.77 5.57
N LEU A 247 10.34 5.39 5.22
CA LEU A 247 10.74 4.00 5.11
C LEU A 247 12.11 3.81 5.73
N VAL A 248 12.23 2.75 6.54
CA VAL A 248 13.44 2.33 7.24
C VAL A 248 13.79 0.92 6.78
N VAL A 249 15.07 0.65 6.53
CA VAL A 249 15.63 -0.69 6.31
C VAL A 249 16.61 -0.98 7.43
N GLY A 250 16.30 -1.99 8.24
CA GLY A 250 17.02 -2.25 9.50
C GLY A 250 16.86 -1.08 10.45
N THR A 251 17.95 -0.32 10.69
CA THR A 251 17.96 0.90 11.51
C THR A 251 18.06 2.18 10.70
N ASP A 252 18.25 2.08 9.39
CA ASP A 252 18.57 3.22 8.54
C ASP A 252 17.32 3.78 7.88
N GLN A 253 16.99 5.03 8.16
CA GLN A 253 15.92 5.74 7.44
C GLN A 253 16.38 6.00 6.00
N ARG A 254 15.63 5.45 5.05
CA ARG A 254 15.92 5.54 3.61
C ARG A 254 15.09 6.59 2.91
N GLN A 255 13.80 6.64 3.24
CA GLN A 255 12.88 7.60 2.64
C GLN A 255 12.20 8.42 3.72
N ALA A 256 12.03 9.71 3.46
CA ALA A 256 11.20 10.62 4.23
C ALA A 256 10.72 11.75 3.30
N ALA A 257 9.42 11.87 3.13
CA ALA A 257 8.83 12.89 2.26
C ALA A 257 7.41 13.25 2.71
N ASP A 258 6.95 14.36 2.19
CA ASP A 258 5.57 14.82 2.30
C ASP A 258 4.99 15.15 0.91
N SER A 259 3.73 15.55 0.87
CA SER A 259 3.01 15.83 -0.38
C SER A 259 3.55 17.02 -1.18
N SER A 260 4.35 17.91 -0.58
CA SER A 260 4.92 19.08 -1.28
C SER A 260 5.94 18.67 -2.36
N ASP A 261 6.49 17.46 -2.26
CA ASP A 261 7.42 16.89 -3.23
C ASP A 261 6.73 16.18 -4.42
N MET A 262 5.39 16.04 -4.39
CA MET A 262 4.65 15.38 -5.46
C MET A 262 4.59 16.23 -6.74
N ILE A 263 4.71 15.57 -7.90
CA ILE A 263 4.58 16.19 -9.22
C ILE A 263 3.11 16.36 -9.58
N HIS A 264 2.34 15.28 -9.47
CA HIS A 264 0.89 15.26 -9.67
C HIS A 264 0.20 14.94 -8.36
N SER A 265 -0.83 15.69 -8.03
CA SER A 265 -1.66 15.42 -6.86
C SER A 265 -2.41 14.08 -7.02
N VAL A 266 -2.83 13.50 -5.89
CA VAL A 266 -3.70 12.33 -5.88
C VAL A 266 -4.94 12.54 -6.75
N TRP A 267 -5.47 13.75 -6.78
CA TRP A 267 -6.65 14.13 -7.56
C TRP A 267 -6.41 14.11 -9.06
N GLU A 268 -5.27 14.65 -9.52
CA GLU A 268 -4.86 14.62 -10.93
C GLU A 268 -4.58 13.19 -11.40
N VAL A 269 -4.03 12.34 -10.53
CA VAL A 269 -3.82 10.92 -10.85
C VAL A 269 -5.15 10.18 -11.03
N ILE A 270 -6.16 10.44 -10.17
CA ILE A 270 -7.51 9.86 -10.33
C ILE A 270 -8.20 10.38 -11.60
N GLU A 271 -8.09 11.68 -11.91
CA GLU A 271 -8.60 12.26 -13.16
C GLU A 271 -8.03 11.52 -14.36
N TYR A 272 -6.70 11.39 -14.42
CA TYR A 272 -6.01 10.71 -15.51
C TYR A 272 -6.43 9.23 -15.59
N ALA A 273 -6.39 8.49 -14.49
CA ALA A 273 -6.79 7.08 -14.45
C ALA A 273 -8.24 6.89 -14.92
N SER A 274 -9.17 7.70 -14.41
CA SER A 274 -10.60 7.62 -14.77
C SER A 274 -10.89 8.04 -16.20
N SER A 275 -9.98 8.78 -16.85
CA SER A 275 -10.11 9.13 -18.28
C SER A 275 -9.78 7.93 -19.19
N LEU A 276 -9.03 6.95 -18.71
CA LEU A 276 -8.60 5.78 -19.47
C LEU A 276 -9.46 4.54 -19.16
N VAL A 277 -9.69 4.28 -17.88
CA VAL A 277 -10.44 3.10 -17.41
C VAL A 277 -11.55 3.49 -16.44
N THR A 278 -12.55 2.63 -16.29
CA THR A 278 -13.57 2.82 -15.24
C THR A 278 -13.03 2.26 -13.93
N LEU A 279 -12.81 3.13 -12.94
CA LEU A 279 -12.44 2.74 -11.59
C LEU A 279 -13.65 2.20 -10.83
N GLN A 280 -13.43 1.17 -10.01
CA GLN A 280 -14.47 0.49 -9.22
C GLN A 280 -14.14 0.56 -7.72
N PRO A 281 -15.14 0.41 -6.83
CA PRO A 281 -14.89 0.24 -5.40
C PRO A 281 -13.87 -0.86 -5.14
N GLY A 282 -12.86 -0.56 -4.31
CA GLY A 282 -11.77 -1.47 -3.97
C GLY A 282 -10.59 -1.46 -4.95
N ASP A 283 -10.64 -0.72 -6.07
CA ASP A 283 -9.46 -0.44 -6.88
C ASP A 283 -8.48 0.44 -6.10
N ILE A 284 -7.18 0.23 -6.34
CA ILE A 284 -6.12 0.92 -5.60
C ILE A 284 -5.24 1.70 -6.56
N ILE A 285 -4.88 2.91 -6.17
CA ILE A 285 -3.93 3.75 -6.91
C ILE A 285 -2.78 4.12 -5.97
N GLY A 286 -1.56 3.64 -6.27
CA GLY A 286 -0.33 4.08 -5.63
C GLY A 286 0.06 5.46 -6.12
N ALA A 287 0.44 6.35 -5.21
CA ALA A 287 0.70 7.76 -5.52
C ALA A 287 2.13 8.01 -6.06
N GLY A 288 2.93 6.98 -6.18
CA GLY A 288 4.36 7.08 -6.48
C GLY A 288 5.21 7.22 -5.22
N THR A 289 6.50 6.94 -5.35
CA THR A 289 7.46 6.99 -4.26
C THR A 289 8.35 8.23 -4.32
N SER A 290 8.87 8.63 -3.15
CA SER A 290 9.85 9.71 -3.00
C SER A 290 11.28 9.23 -3.22
N GLY A 291 12.24 10.16 -3.27
CA GLY A 291 13.65 9.84 -3.27
C GLY A 291 14.12 9.07 -2.04
N GLY A 292 15.26 8.40 -2.17
CA GLY A 292 15.85 7.55 -1.13
C GLY A 292 15.67 6.05 -1.39
N VAL A 293 15.26 5.67 -2.61
CA VAL A 293 15.21 4.26 -3.05
C VAL A 293 16.62 3.67 -3.18
N GLY A 294 16.75 2.35 -3.15
CA GLY A 294 18.02 1.65 -3.22
C GLY A 294 18.80 1.96 -4.50
N MET A 295 18.12 2.02 -5.63
CA MET A 295 18.69 2.42 -6.92
C MET A 295 19.24 3.86 -6.90
N GLY A 296 18.63 4.75 -6.10
CA GLY A 296 19.00 6.16 -6.01
C GLY A 296 20.20 6.45 -5.12
N THR A 297 20.68 5.48 -4.34
CA THR A 297 21.74 5.68 -3.34
C THR A 297 23.14 5.88 -3.92
N SER A 298 23.30 5.88 -5.24
CA SER A 298 24.54 6.21 -5.94
C SER A 298 25.13 7.58 -5.57
N VAL A 299 24.35 8.50 -5.00
CA VAL A 299 24.84 9.75 -4.41
C VAL A 299 25.86 9.52 -3.29
N ARG A 300 25.87 8.32 -2.67
CA ARG A 300 26.84 7.89 -1.65
C ARG A 300 27.91 6.93 -2.20
N GLY A 301 28.01 6.78 -3.51
CA GLY A 301 29.02 5.97 -4.18
C GLY A 301 28.69 4.48 -4.35
N SER A 302 27.53 4.01 -3.87
CA SER A 302 27.06 2.63 -4.11
C SER A 302 25.55 2.54 -4.04
N GLN A 303 24.98 1.75 -4.94
CA GLN A 303 23.57 1.35 -4.85
C GLN A 303 23.39 0.38 -3.67
N LEU A 304 22.26 0.49 -2.99
CA LEU A 304 21.91 -0.38 -1.87
C LEU A 304 20.69 -1.21 -2.25
N TRP A 305 20.78 -2.50 -2.07
CA TRP A 305 19.71 -3.44 -2.33
C TRP A 305 19.27 -4.14 -1.06
N LEU A 306 18.02 -4.55 -1.02
CA LEU A 306 17.53 -5.45 0.01
C LEU A 306 18.28 -6.80 -0.11
N VAL A 307 18.57 -7.39 1.03
CA VAL A 307 19.15 -8.72 1.10
C VAL A 307 18.34 -9.58 2.08
N PRO A 308 18.38 -10.91 1.97
CA PRO A 308 17.74 -11.79 2.95
C PRO A 308 18.22 -11.50 4.37
N GLY A 309 17.27 -11.39 5.29
CA GLY A 309 17.50 -10.96 6.68
C GLY A 309 17.23 -9.48 6.94
N ASP A 310 17.07 -8.65 5.93
CA ASP A 310 16.65 -7.27 6.14
C ASP A 310 15.21 -7.18 6.67
N GLU A 311 14.94 -6.15 7.46
CA GLU A 311 13.60 -5.76 7.88
C GLU A 311 13.24 -4.41 7.26
N ILE A 312 12.08 -4.33 6.62
CA ILE A 312 11.52 -3.11 6.02
C ILE A 312 10.42 -2.61 6.95
N THR A 313 10.49 -1.33 7.31
CA THR A 313 9.43 -0.64 8.08
C THR A 313 8.99 0.60 7.31
N ALA A 314 7.76 0.58 6.79
CA ALA A 314 7.17 1.71 6.06
C ALA A 314 6.01 2.31 6.84
N THR A 315 6.03 3.62 7.07
CA THR A 315 5.02 4.32 7.87
C THR A 315 4.45 5.49 7.10
N ILE A 316 3.13 5.64 7.17
CA ILE A 316 2.43 6.88 6.77
C ILE A 316 1.64 7.37 7.97
N ASP A 317 1.84 8.64 8.31
CA ASP A 317 1.17 9.29 9.44
C ASP A 317 -0.34 9.08 9.40
N LYS A 318 -0.95 8.86 10.56
CA LYS A 318 -2.38 8.56 10.77
C LYS A 318 -2.85 7.19 10.23
N ILE A 319 -2.14 6.56 9.29
CA ILE A 319 -2.54 5.24 8.77
C ILE A 319 -1.96 4.13 9.63
N GLY A 320 -0.64 4.08 9.74
CA GLY A 320 0.04 3.03 10.49
C GLY A 320 1.34 2.62 9.83
N THR A 321 1.83 1.44 10.21
CA THR A 321 3.15 0.95 9.83
C THR A 321 3.05 -0.47 9.27
N LEU A 322 3.66 -0.67 8.10
CA LEU A 322 3.95 -1.99 7.54
C LEU A 322 5.33 -2.45 8.01
N LYS A 323 5.43 -3.74 8.39
CA LYS A 323 6.71 -4.39 8.72
C LYS A 323 6.83 -5.70 7.98
N HIS A 324 7.97 -5.89 7.33
CA HIS A 324 8.22 -7.10 6.54
C HIS A 324 9.67 -7.53 6.68
N LYS A 325 9.90 -8.84 6.79
CA LYS A 325 11.24 -9.43 6.63
C LYS A 325 11.45 -9.79 5.17
N VAL A 326 12.71 -9.79 4.75
CA VAL A 326 13.14 -10.23 3.43
C VAL A 326 13.75 -11.61 3.55
N GLU A 327 13.29 -12.57 2.74
CA GLU A 327 13.85 -13.93 2.67
C GLU A 327 14.16 -14.30 1.22
N ALA A 328 15.12 -15.19 1.01
CA ALA A 328 15.42 -15.70 -0.32
C ALA A 328 14.43 -16.80 -0.73
N ALA A 329 13.97 -16.75 -1.97
CA ALA A 329 13.25 -17.87 -2.55
C ALA A 329 14.17 -19.12 -2.67
N PRO A 330 13.64 -20.32 -2.45
CA PRO A 330 14.38 -21.55 -2.76
C PRO A 330 14.64 -21.66 -4.26
N ALA A 331 15.63 -22.47 -4.65
CA ALA A 331 15.84 -22.79 -6.05
C ALA A 331 14.60 -23.46 -6.62
N PRO A 332 14.17 -23.07 -7.84
CA PRO A 332 13.05 -23.73 -8.50
C PRO A 332 13.40 -25.21 -8.83
N PRO A 333 12.40 -26.08 -8.98
CA PRO A 333 12.66 -27.47 -9.39
C PRO A 333 13.45 -27.53 -10.71
N PRO A 334 14.35 -28.50 -10.89
CA PRO A 334 15.13 -28.64 -12.11
C PRO A 334 14.25 -28.68 -13.36
N GLY A 335 14.63 -27.96 -14.41
CA GLY A 335 13.88 -27.90 -15.67
C GLY A 335 12.65 -27.01 -15.64
N THR A 336 12.39 -26.28 -14.55
CA THR A 336 11.30 -25.32 -14.46
C THR A 336 11.78 -23.88 -14.59
N GLY A 337 11.09 -23.11 -15.32
CA GLY A 337 10.84 -21.70 -15.58
C GLY A 337 11.87 -20.62 -15.32
N SER A 338 12.82 -20.77 -14.44
CA SER A 338 13.74 -19.66 -14.18
C SER A 338 14.99 -19.73 -15.05
N TYR A 339 15.17 -18.75 -15.94
CA TYR A 339 16.42 -18.53 -16.68
C TYR A 339 17.42 -17.68 -15.88
N LEU A 340 17.16 -17.48 -14.59
CA LEU A 340 17.99 -16.65 -13.73
C LEU A 340 19.15 -17.49 -13.14
N PRO A 341 20.39 -16.95 -13.13
CA PRO A 341 21.51 -17.67 -12.54
C PRO A 341 21.34 -17.80 -11.01
N PRO A 342 21.84 -18.89 -10.42
CA PRO A 342 21.84 -19.03 -8.96
C PRO A 342 22.74 -17.98 -8.32
N VAL A 343 22.34 -17.50 -7.14
CA VAL A 343 23.12 -16.58 -6.31
C VAL A 343 23.72 -17.35 -5.14
N ALA A 344 25.06 -17.42 -5.08
CA ALA A 344 25.75 -18.11 -3.99
C ALA A 344 25.68 -17.32 -2.68
N THR A 345 25.75 -16.00 -2.74
CA THR A 345 25.73 -15.10 -1.58
C THR A 345 25.08 -13.77 -1.93
N TYR A 346 24.30 -13.23 -0.98
CA TYR A 346 23.80 -11.86 -1.06
C TYR A 346 24.77 -10.93 -0.30
N ARG A 347 25.21 -9.87 -0.96
CA ARG A 347 26.10 -8.89 -0.35
C ARG A 347 25.51 -7.50 -0.50
N LYS A 348 25.47 -6.76 0.60
CA LYS A 348 25.27 -5.31 0.53
C LYS A 348 26.50 -4.66 -0.07
N PRO A 349 26.37 -3.66 -0.99
CA PRO A 349 27.50 -2.88 -1.43
C PRO A 349 28.25 -2.32 -0.23
N GLN A 350 29.59 -2.40 -0.24
CA GLN A 350 30.39 -1.78 0.81
C GLN A 350 30.16 -0.27 0.76
N GLN A 351 29.77 0.32 1.87
CA GLN A 351 29.76 1.77 2.01
C GLN A 351 31.23 2.23 2.00
N LYS A 352 31.62 2.96 0.94
CA LYS A 352 32.91 3.65 0.90
C LYS A 352 32.82 4.95 1.62
#